data_34379a80fbb3059759f190373c2497ae
#
_entry.id   34379a80fbb3059759f190373c2497ae
#
_cell.length_a   1.000
_cell.length_b   1.000
_cell.length_c   1.000
_cell.angle_alpha   90.00
_cell.angle_beta   90.00
_cell.angle_gamma   90.00
#
_symmetry.space_group_name_H-M   'P 1'
#
loop_
_entity.id
_entity.type
_entity.pdbx_description
1 polymer ?
#
loop_
_entity_poly.entity_id
_entity_poly.type
_entity_poly.pdbx_seq_one_letter_code
_entity_poly.pdbx_strand_id
1 'polypeptide(L)'
;MGMPISKAVIPAAGLGTRFLPATKAMPKEMLPVVDKPAIQYVVEEAVNAGLHDVLMITGRNKNALENHFDRATEIEAQLEKKGDTRRLQEILHSTHLANMHYVRQLDPRGLGHAVLRSQMHVGQESFAVLLGDDLIDPRDALLERMIEIHDTHFASVVALMEVDPSQTHLYGIATVEETDESDVVRITGLVEKPDPKDAPSSLAVIGRYVLQPDIL
;
A
#
# COMPACT_ATOMS: atom_id res chain seq x y z
N MET A 1 -22.19 5.02 -14.84
CA MET A 1 -20.98 5.63 -14.28
C MET A 1 -20.74 4.95 -12.94
N GLY A 2 -19.61 4.24 -12.77
CA GLY A 2 -19.20 3.74 -11.46
C GLY A 2 -18.94 4.90 -10.51
N MET A 3 -19.04 4.66 -9.19
CA MET A 3 -18.58 5.65 -8.22
C MET A 3 -17.05 5.76 -8.33
N PRO A 4 -16.48 6.99 -8.23
CA PRO A 4 -15.03 7.15 -8.26
C PRO A 4 -14.40 6.38 -7.09
N ILE A 5 -13.22 5.80 -7.32
CA ILE A 5 -12.46 5.15 -6.25
C ILE A 5 -12.07 6.21 -5.22
N SER A 6 -12.40 5.96 -3.95
CA SER A 6 -12.15 6.90 -2.85
C SER A 6 -11.40 6.28 -1.68
N LYS A 7 -11.22 4.94 -1.69
CA LYS A 7 -10.72 4.15 -0.57
C LYS A 7 -9.38 3.50 -0.89
N ALA A 8 -8.47 3.59 0.06
CA ALA A 8 -7.21 2.85 0.07
C ALA A 8 -7.18 1.86 1.23
N VAL A 9 -6.73 0.63 0.97
CA VAL A 9 -6.52 -0.42 1.96
C VAL A 9 -5.03 -0.71 2.05
N ILE A 10 -4.46 -0.61 3.25
CA ILE A 10 -3.03 -0.81 3.50
C ILE A 10 -2.83 -2.01 4.44
N PRO A 11 -2.47 -3.19 3.91
CA PRO A 11 -2.09 -4.34 4.72
C PRO A 11 -0.78 -4.10 5.47
N ALA A 12 -0.82 -4.03 6.80
CA ALA A 12 0.31 -3.78 7.68
C ALA A 12 0.39 -4.76 8.87
N ALA A 13 -0.24 -5.94 8.77
CA ALA A 13 -0.27 -6.94 9.83
C ALA A 13 0.95 -7.87 9.88
N GLY A 14 1.84 -7.82 8.88
CA GLY A 14 2.99 -8.70 8.73
C GLY A 14 4.03 -8.55 9.86
N LEU A 15 4.73 -9.64 10.19
CA LEU A 15 5.71 -9.68 11.30
C LEU A 15 7.06 -9.03 10.98
N GLY A 16 7.37 -8.77 9.70
CA GLY A 16 8.61 -8.10 9.31
C GLY A 16 9.89 -8.90 9.56
N THR A 17 9.83 -10.24 9.53
CA THR A 17 10.97 -11.11 9.90
C THR A 17 12.21 -10.93 9.05
N ARG A 18 12.08 -10.45 7.81
CA ARG A 18 13.21 -10.15 6.92
C ARG A 18 14.08 -8.99 7.41
N PHE A 19 13.53 -8.12 8.26
CA PHE A 19 14.20 -6.93 8.80
C PHE A 19 14.70 -7.13 10.25
N LEU A 20 14.72 -8.34 10.76
CA LEU A 20 15.32 -8.62 12.07
C LEU A 20 16.82 -8.30 12.06
N PRO A 21 17.38 -7.76 13.17
CA PRO A 21 16.73 -7.54 14.47
C PRO A 21 15.95 -6.23 14.60
N ALA A 22 15.97 -5.30 13.63
CA ALA A 22 15.33 -3.99 13.73
C ALA A 22 13.82 -4.08 14.04
N THR A 23 13.15 -5.05 13.43
CA THR A 23 11.69 -5.25 13.59
C THR A 23 11.30 -6.07 14.82
N LYS A 24 12.23 -6.40 15.70
CA LYS A 24 11.94 -7.09 16.96
C LYS A 24 11.01 -6.25 17.86
N ALA A 25 11.21 -4.94 17.91
CA ALA A 25 10.48 -4.03 18.77
C ALA A 25 9.64 -2.98 18.01
N MET A 26 9.80 -2.89 16.70
CA MET A 26 9.16 -1.88 15.86
C MET A 26 8.58 -2.52 14.59
N PRO A 27 7.38 -2.14 14.15
CA PRO A 27 6.84 -2.57 12.85
C PRO A 27 7.78 -2.20 11.70
N LYS A 28 7.91 -3.08 10.68
CA LYS A 28 8.74 -2.80 9.50
C LYS A 28 8.31 -1.52 8.78
N GLU A 29 7.04 -1.24 8.78
CA GLU A 29 6.41 -0.07 8.16
C GLU A 29 6.79 1.25 8.87
N MET A 30 7.29 1.15 10.11
CA MET A 30 7.79 2.29 10.89
C MET A 30 9.31 2.50 10.76
N LEU A 31 10.00 1.67 9.97
CA LEU A 31 11.42 1.92 9.69
C LEU A 31 11.57 3.26 8.94
N PRO A 32 12.49 4.12 9.38
CA PRO A 32 12.66 5.43 8.76
C PRO A 32 13.30 5.31 7.38
N VAL A 33 12.74 6.06 6.45
CA VAL A 33 13.32 6.31 5.13
C VAL A 33 13.60 7.80 5.04
N VAL A 34 14.87 8.17 5.16
CA VAL A 34 15.37 9.55 5.30
C VAL A 34 14.89 10.19 6.61
N ASP A 35 13.73 10.82 6.64
CA ASP A 35 13.24 11.67 7.75
C ASP A 35 11.85 11.26 8.28
N LYS A 36 11.16 10.35 7.62
CA LYS A 36 9.83 9.86 8.02
C LYS A 36 9.68 8.34 7.83
N PRO A 37 8.75 7.68 8.52
CA PRO A 37 8.57 6.23 8.39
C PRO A 37 8.02 5.83 7.01
N ALA A 38 8.39 4.64 6.53
CA ALA A 38 7.97 4.11 5.24
C ALA A 38 6.46 4.19 5.02
N ILE A 39 5.66 3.89 6.04
CA ILE A 39 4.20 3.92 5.95
C ILE A 39 3.64 5.31 5.60
N GLN A 40 4.31 6.39 6.01
CA GLN A 40 3.85 7.74 5.70
C GLN A 40 3.93 8.03 4.20
N TYR A 41 5.00 7.58 3.52
CA TYR A 41 5.10 7.69 2.06
C TYR A 41 3.96 6.98 1.34
N VAL A 42 3.56 5.80 1.83
CA VAL A 42 2.45 5.02 1.25
C VAL A 42 1.11 5.71 1.44
N VAL A 43 0.87 6.31 2.61
CA VAL A 43 -0.37 7.09 2.85
C VAL A 43 -0.36 8.39 2.03
N GLU A 44 0.78 9.08 1.93
CA GLU A 44 0.92 10.27 1.08
C GLU A 44 0.64 9.96 -0.40
N GLU A 45 1.12 8.82 -0.91
CA GLU A 45 0.81 8.35 -2.27
C GLU A 45 -0.70 8.16 -2.47
N ALA A 46 -1.38 7.49 -1.53
CA ALA A 46 -2.82 7.32 -1.59
C ALA A 46 -3.56 8.68 -1.62
N VAL A 47 -3.18 9.61 -0.76
CA VAL A 47 -3.77 10.95 -0.68
C VAL A 47 -3.51 11.76 -1.96
N ASN A 48 -2.31 11.70 -2.51
CA ASN A 48 -1.97 12.38 -3.77
C ASN A 48 -2.82 11.86 -4.95
N ALA A 49 -3.16 10.57 -4.94
CA ALA A 49 -4.09 9.97 -5.91
C ALA A 49 -5.59 10.25 -5.60
N GLY A 50 -5.87 11.09 -4.60
CA GLY A 50 -7.25 11.45 -4.22
C GLY A 50 -7.94 10.49 -3.25
N LEU A 51 -7.24 9.49 -2.71
CA LEU A 51 -7.80 8.49 -1.81
C LEU A 51 -7.62 8.93 -0.35
N HIS A 52 -8.58 9.67 0.17
CA HIS A 52 -8.52 10.21 1.53
C HIS A 52 -9.14 9.31 2.61
N ASP A 53 -9.87 8.25 2.24
CA ASP A 53 -10.41 7.24 3.14
C ASP A 53 -9.44 6.04 3.18
N VAL A 54 -8.61 5.96 4.23
CA VAL A 54 -7.53 5.00 4.32
C VAL A 54 -7.79 3.99 5.43
N LEU A 55 -7.97 2.72 5.06
CA LEU A 55 -8.11 1.61 5.99
C LEU A 55 -6.79 0.86 6.14
N MET A 56 -6.23 0.85 7.33
CA MET A 56 -5.03 0.08 7.65
C MET A 56 -5.41 -1.25 8.30
N ILE A 57 -4.95 -2.37 7.72
CA ILE A 57 -5.15 -3.71 8.30
C ILE A 57 -3.96 -4.01 9.20
N THR A 58 -4.17 -3.87 10.51
CA THR A 58 -3.12 -4.02 11.54
C THR A 58 -3.12 -5.41 12.18
N GLY A 59 -2.06 -5.71 12.92
CA GLY A 59 -1.91 -6.91 13.71
C GLY A 59 -1.58 -6.63 15.17
N ARG A 60 -1.16 -7.67 15.90
CA ARG A 60 -0.63 -7.49 17.24
C ARG A 60 0.66 -6.66 17.24
N ASN A 61 0.85 -5.79 18.23
CA ASN A 61 2.05 -4.95 18.39
C ASN A 61 2.27 -3.91 17.28
N LYS A 62 1.19 -3.41 16.65
CA LYS A 62 1.24 -2.39 15.61
C LYS A 62 0.80 -1.00 16.07
N ASN A 63 0.71 -0.75 17.38
CA ASN A 63 0.26 0.55 17.94
C ASN A 63 1.10 1.74 17.45
N ALA A 64 2.38 1.52 17.12
CA ALA A 64 3.22 2.58 16.56
C ALA A 64 2.71 3.14 15.23
N LEU A 65 2.03 2.31 14.41
CA LEU A 65 1.38 2.75 13.17
C LEU A 65 0.17 3.64 13.46
N GLU A 66 -0.66 3.22 14.41
CA GLU A 66 -1.84 3.97 14.82
C GLU A 66 -1.42 5.32 15.43
N ASN A 67 -0.50 5.30 16.40
CA ASN A 67 0.01 6.50 17.07
C ASN A 67 0.70 7.49 16.12
N HIS A 68 1.28 7.03 15.00
CA HIS A 68 1.96 7.91 14.04
C HIS A 68 1.00 8.88 13.35
N PHE A 69 -0.23 8.43 13.10
CA PHE A 69 -1.27 9.24 12.44
C PHE A 69 -2.25 9.88 13.44
N ASP A 70 -2.12 9.56 14.73
CA ASP A 70 -2.90 10.19 15.79
C ASP A 70 -2.27 11.49 16.29
N ARG A 71 -3.04 12.26 17.04
CA ARG A 71 -2.55 13.48 17.68
C ARG A 71 -1.56 13.18 18.80
N ALA A 72 -0.46 13.91 18.81
CA ALA A 72 0.57 13.88 19.86
C ALA A 72 0.51 15.16 20.72
N THR A 73 -0.60 15.37 21.43
CA THR A 73 -0.93 16.63 22.13
C THR A 73 0.16 17.14 23.07
N GLU A 74 0.87 16.24 23.75
CA GLU A 74 1.99 16.63 24.64
C GLU A 74 3.19 17.17 23.84
N ILE A 75 3.52 16.54 22.71
CA ILE A 75 4.61 16.98 21.83
C ILE A 75 4.23 18.29 21.14
N GLU A 76 2.99 18.38 20.64
CA GLU A 76 2.44 19.60 20.02
C GLU A 76 2.57 20.79 20.99
N ALA A 77 2.10 20.67 22.23
CA ALA A 77 2.16 21.70 23.24
C ALA A 77 3.62 22.11 23.58
N GLN A 78 4.56 21.15 23.62
CA GLN A 78 5.97 21.45 23.83
C GLN A 78 6.60 22.23 22.67
N LEU A 79 6.26 21.90 21.43
CA LEU A 79 6.75 22.58 20.24
C LEU A 79 6.18 23.99 20.14
N GLU A 80 4.89 24.18 20.43
CA GLU A 80 4.25 25.49 20.54
C GLU A 80 4.96 26.37 21.57
N LYS A 81 5.18 25.85 22.78
CA LYS A 81 5.88 26.57 23.86
C LYS A 81 7.31 26.97 23.47
N LYS A 82 7.99 26.17 22.65
CA LYS A 82 9.35 26.46 22.15
C LYS A 82 9.36 27.37 20.92
N GLY A 83 8.21 27.62 20.31
CA GLY A 83 8.12 28.35 19.04
C GLY A 83 8.68 27.56 17.85
N ASP A 84 8.80 26.24 17.93
CA ASP A 84 9.28 25.38 16.84
C ASP A 84 8.13 25.05 15.87
N THR A 85 7.77 26.06 15.09
CA THR A 85 6.65 25.99 14.14
C THR A 85 6.88 25.00 13.02
N ARG A 86 8.14 24.78 12.58
CA ARG A 86 8.44 23.83 11.51
C ARG A 86 8.11 22.39 11.94
N ARG A 87 8.67 21.96 13.07
CA ARG A 87 8.41 20.60 13.55
C ARG A 87 6.95 20.38 13.95
N LEU A 88 6.30 21.42 14.48
CA LEU A 88 4.86 21.36 14.78
C LEU A 88 4.05 21.11 13.50
N GLN A 89 4.34 21.80 12.40
CA GLN A 89 3.67 21.59 11.11
C GLN A 89 3.93 20.20 10.55
N GLU A 90 5.14 19.66 10.67
CA GLU A 90 5.48 18.29 10.23
C GLU A 90 4.64 17.23 10.98
N ILE A 91 4.45 17.38 12.31
CA ILE A 91 3.62 16.48 13.12
C ILE A 91 2.14 16.63 12.75
N LEU A 92 1.65 17.86 12.66
CA LEU A 92 0.26 18.11 12.29
C LEU A 92 -0.07 17.63 10.87
N HIS A 93 0.91 17.67 9.96
CA HIS A 93 0.76 17.14 8.61
C HIS A 93 0.44 15.63 8.64
N SER A 94 1.24 14.82 9.35
CA SER A 94 0.96 13.37 9.45
C SER A 94 -0.41 13.07 10.08
N THR A 95 -0.81 13.85 11.09
CA THR A 95 -2.10 13.68 11.78
C THR A 95 -3.31 13.99 10.89
N HIS A 96 -3.20 14.97 9.98
CA HIS A 96 -4.31 15.40 9.13
C HIS A 96 -4.20 14.89 7.69
N LEU A 97 -3.32 13.92 7.43
CA LEU A 97 -3.01 13.46 6.08
C LEU A 97 -4.21 12.78 5.41
N ALA A 98 -4.93 11.92 6.13
CA ALA A 98 -6.06 11.15 5.64
C ALA A 98 -7.07 10.86 6.77
N ASN A 99 -8.26 10.38 6.38
CA ASN A 99 -9.21 9.79 7.31
C ASN A 99 -8.79 8.35 7.60
N MET A 100 -8.06 8.15 8.70
CA MET A 100 -7.48 6.85 9.04
C MET A 100 -8.48 5.94 9.76
N HIS A 101 -8.61 4.71 9.28
CA HIS A 101 -9.38 3.63 9.87
C HIS A 101 -8.50 2.43 10.13
N TYR A 102 -8.82 1.64 11.17
CA TYR A 102 -8.01 0.49 11.55
C TYR A 102 -8.87 -0.75 11.77
N VAL A 103 -8.50 -1.86 11.12
CA VAL A 103 -9.11 -3.17 11.33
C VAL A 103 -8.01 -4.19 11.62
N ARG A 104 -8.28 -5.10 12.56
CA ARG A 104 -7.28 -6.11 12.94
C ARG A 104 -7.42 -7.39 12.14
N GLN A 105 -6.29 -7.86 11.63
CA GLN A 105 -6.14 -9.23 11.17
C GLN A 105 -5.74 -10.07 12.40
N LEU A 106 -6.68 -10.84 12.93
CA LEU A 106 -6.44 -11.65 14.15
C LEU A 106 -5.43 -12.76 13.90
N ASP A 107 -5.61 -13.49 12.79
CA ASP A 107 -4.73 -14.58 12.33
C ASP A 107 -4.02 -14.17 11.04
N PRO A 108 -2.68 -14.17 10.99
CA PRO A 108 -1.92 -13.75 9.81
C PRO A 108 -1.90 -14.86 8.73
N ARG A 109 -3.00 -15.04 8.01
CA ARG A 109 -3.17 -16.07 6.96
C ARG A 109 -2.79 -15.58 5.57
N GLY A 110 -1.92 -14.57 5.46
CA GLY A 110 -1.42 -14.04 4.20
C GLY A 110 -2.14 -12.77 3.73
N LEU A 111 -1.70 -12.25 2.56
CA LEU A 111 -2.12 -10.96 2.00
C LEU A 111 -3.61 -10.97 1.63
N GLY A 112 -4.07 -11.98 0.89
CA GLY A 112 -5.49 -12.06 0.49
C GLY A 112 -6.43 -12.06 1.69
N HIS A 113 -6.08 -12.76 2.78
CA HIS A 113 -6.87 -12.71 4.00
C HIS A 113 -6.82 -11.33 4.68
N ALA A 114 -5.72 -10.59 4.61
CA ALA A 114 -5.65 -9.22 5.11
C ALA A 114 -6.61 -8.32 4.30
N VAL A 115 -6.56 -8.40 2.97
CA VAL A 115 -7.44 -7.64 2.07
C VAL A 115 -8.92 -8.00 2.32
N LEU A 116 -9.26 -9.28 2.51
CA LEU A 116 -10.62 -9.72 2.85
C LEU A 116 -11.15 -9.04 4.14
N ARG A 117 -10.27 -8.64 5.09
CA ARG A 117 -10.70 -7.92 6.31
C ARG A 117 -11.22 -6.52 6.02
N SER A 118 -11.01 -5.99 4.81
CA SER A 118 -11.55 -4.69 4.40
C SER A 118 -13.00 -4.74 3.92
N GLN A 119 -13.57 -5.93 3.68
CA GLN A 119 -14.87 -6.13 3.03
C GLN A 119 -16.00 -5.25 3.61
N MET A 120 -16.10 -5.17 4.93
CA MET A 120 -17.15 -4.37 5.59
C MET A 120 -16.94 -2.86 5.42
N HIS A 121 -15.70 -2.42 5.18
CA HIS A 121 -15.36 -1.02 4.98
C HIS A 121 -15.52 -0.58 3.53
N VAL A 122 -15.04 -1.40 2.59
CA VAL A 122 -15.12 -1.07 1.16
C VAL A 122 -16.52 -1.30 0.58
N GLY A 123 -17.27 -2.26 1.12
CA GLY A 123 -18.63 -2.55 0.68
C GLY A 123 -18.66 -3.04 -0.78
N GLN A 124 -19.35 -2.30 -1.63
CA GLN A 124 -19.50 -2.59 -3.07
C GLN A 124 -18.72 -1.60 -3.95
N GLU A 125 -17.76 -0.90 -3.39
CA GLU A 125 -16.94 0.07 -4.11
C GLU A 125 -15.61 -0.55 -4.54
N SER A 126 -15.09 -0.14 -5.70
CA SER A 126 -13.70 -0.41 -6.09
C SER A 126 -12.75 0.33 -5.15
N PHE A 127 -11.61 -0.25 -4.87
CA PHE A 127 -10.66 0.27 -3.90
C PHE A 127 -9.22 -0.01 -4.30
N ALA A 128 -8.28 0.81 -3.83
CA ALA A 128 -6.86 0.56 -4.01
C ALA A 128 -6.30 -0.28 -2.85
N VAL A 129 -5.29 -1.11 -3.13
CA VAL A 129 -4.49 -1.79 -2.12
C VAL A 129 -3.03 -1.41 -2.30
N LEU A 130 -2.42 -0.89 -1.23
CA LEU A 130 -1.02 -0.47 -1.22
C LEU A 130 -0.28 -1.25 -0.13
N LEU A 131 0.77 -1.98 -0.49
CA LEU A 131 1.60 -2.66 0.50
C LEU A 131 2.46 -1.64 1.26
N GLY A 132 2.41 -1.70 2.58
CA GLY A 132 3.02 -0.69 3.47
C GLY A 132 4.55 -0.69 3.50
N ASP A 133 5.21 -1.62 2.83
CA ASP A 133 6.67 -1.75 2.73
C ASP A 133 7.21 -1.65 1.29
N ASP A 134 6.35 -1.41 0.31
CA ASP A 134 6.73 -1.08 -1.07
C ASP A 134 6.64 0.43 -1.27
N LEU A 135 7.73 1.06 -1.66
CA LEU A 135 7.79 2.49 -1.91
C LEU A 135 7.88 2.75 -3.42
N ILE A 136 7.02 3.63 -3.88
CA ILE A 136 7.01 4.12 -5.26
C ILE A 136 7.60 5.54 -5.26
N ASP A 137 8.36 5.90 -6.30
CA ASP A 137 8.85 7.26 -6.45
C ASP A 137 7.64 8.19 -6.65
N PRO A 138 7.47 9.25 -5.84
CA PRO A 138 6.31 10.14 -5.95
C PRO A 138 6.17 10.83 -7.32
N ARG A 139 7.24 10.82 -8.14
CA ARG A 139 7.23 11.39 -9.50
C ARG A 139 6.58 10.47 -10.53
N ASP A 140 6.41 9.19 -10.22
CA ASP A 140 5.91 8.19 -11.18
C ASP A 140 4.39 8.26 -11.36
N ALA A 141 3.65 8.89 -10.43
CA ALA A 141 2.18 9.00 -10.45
C ALA A 141 1.49 7.66 -10.80
N LEU A 142 2.07 6.55 -10.31
CA LEU A 142 1.64 5.20 -10.67
C LEU A 142 0.19 4.92 -10.28
N LEU A 143 -0.19 5.27 -9.07
CA LEU A 143 -1.53 4.96 -8.55
C LEU A 143 -2.62 5.75 -9.29
N GLU A 144 -2.37 7.00 -9.63
CA GLU A 144 -3.27 7.83 -10.44
C GLU A 144 -3.50 7.19 -11.81
N ARG A 145 -2.41 6.74 -12.48
CA ARG A 145 -2.52 6.06 -13.77
C ARG A 145 -3.28 4.74 -13.66
N MET A 146 -3.07 3.96 -12.59
CA MET A 146 -3.83 2.72 -12.36
C MET A 146 -5.33 2.96 -12.18
N ILE A 147 -5.72 4.06 -11.50
CA ILE A 147 -7.12 4.46 -11.34
C ILE A 147 -7.73 4.83 -12.71
N GLU A 148 -7.02 5.60 -13.55
CA GLU A 148 -7.47 5.93 -14.90
C GLU A 148 -7.70 4.68 -15.77
N ILE A 149 -6.78 3.69 -15.70
CA ILE A 149 -6.91 2.41 -16.41
C ILE A 149 -8.14 1.66 -15.90
N HIS A 150 -8.32 1.58 -14.58
CA HIS A 150 -9.49 0.96 -13.98
C HIS A 150 -10.81 1.58 -14.45
N ASP A 151 -10.88 2.91 -14.45
CA ASP A 151 -12.08 3.66 -14.86
C ASP A 151 -12.38 3.52 -16.36
N THR A 152 -11.33 3.37 -17.18
CA THR A 152 -11.44 3.18 -18.63
C THR A 152 -11.90 1.77 -18.98
N HIS A 153 -11.30 0.76 -18.37
CA HIS A 153 -11.52 -0.65 -18.74
C HIS A 153 -12.52 -1.38 -17.86
N PHE A 154 -12.95 -0.76 -16.75
CA PHE A 154 -13.84 -1.38 -15.74
C PHE A 154 -13.30 -2.74 -15.26
N ALA A 155 -12.00 -2.81 -15.00
CA ALA A 155 -11.29 -4.02 -14.63
C ALA A 155 -10.37 -3.80 -13.42
N SER A 156 -10.07 -4.85 -12.67
CA SER A 156 -9.02 -4.79 -11.67
C SER A 156 -7.66 -4.56 -12.33
N VAL A 157 -6.83 -3.71 -11.73
CA VAL A 157 -5.51 -3.32 -12.24
C VAL A 157 -4.44 -3.71 -11.23
N VAL A 158 -3.34 -4.27 -11.71
CA VAL A 158 -2.21 -4.72 -10.90
C VAL A 158 -0.94 -4.08 -11.44
N ALA A 159 -0.14 -3.46 -10.60
CA ALA A 159 1.14 -2.91 -11.02
C ALA A 159 2.16 -4.02 -11.24
N LEU A 160 2.88 -3.94 -12.36
CA LEU A 160 3.94 -4.85 -12.74
C LEU A 160 5.27 -4.10 -12.86
N MET A 161 6.36 -4.79 -12.55
CA MET A 161 7.71 -4.30 -12.70
C MET A 161 8.55 -5.35 -13.42
N GLU A 162 9.34 -4.93 -14.40
CA GLU A 162 10.31 -5.82 -15.01
C GLU A 162 11.45 -6.11 -14.03
N VAL A 163 11.76 -7.38 -13.81
CA VAL A 163 12.83 -7.85 -12.93
C VAL A 163 13.85 -8.68 -13.71
N ASP A 164 15.04 -8.79 -13.16
CA ASP A 164 16.04 -9.73 -13.70
C ASP A 164 15.46 -11.16 -13.70
N PRO A 165 15.55 -11.92 -14.80
CA PRO A 165 15.02 -13.28 -14.87
C PRO A 165 15.47 -14.19 -13.73
N SER A 166 16.68 -14.00 -13.21
CA SER A 166 17.20 -14.77 -12.06
C SER A 166 16.45 -14.48 -10.75
N GLN A 167 15.71 -13.37 -10.66
CA GLN A 167 14.99 -12.93 -9.46
C GLN A 167 13.50 -13.31 -9.46
N THR A 168 12.98 -13.90 -10.52
CA THR A 168 11.56 -14.27 -10.65
C THR A 168 11.06 -15.14 -9.51
N HIS A 169 11.91 -15.96 -8.92
CA HIS A 169 11.60 -16.81 -7.76
C HIS A 169 11.27 -16.02 -6.46
N LEU A 170 11.43 -14.70 -6.46
CA LEU A 170 11.11 -13.84 -5.31
C LEU A 170 9.69 -13.27 -5.36
N TYR A 171 9.04 -13.29 -6.55
CA TYR A 171 7.81 -12.56 -6.84
C TYR A 171 6.71 -13.46 -7.43
N GLY A 172 5.49 -12.99 -7.40
CA GLY A 172 4.44 -13.46 -8.30
C GLY A 172 4.72 -12.95 -9.71
N ILE A 173 4.76 -13.82 -10.70
CA ILE A 173 5.08 -13.48 -12.09
C ILE A 173 3.85 -13.58 -12.96
N ALA A 174 3.59 -12.54 -13.76
CA ALA A 174 2.44 -12.46 -14.65
C ALA A 174 2.72 -13.14 -15.99
N THR A 175 1.72 -13.86 -16.50
CA THR A 175 1.60 -14.16 -17.93
C THR A 175 0.74 -13.08 -18.56
N VAL A 176 1.20 -12.47 -19.65
CA VAL A 176 0.55 -11.30 -20.21
C VAL A 176 0.35 -11.41 -21.71
N GLU A 177 -0.62 -10.66 -22.21
CA GLU A 177 -0.84 -10.33 -23.63
C GLU A 177 -0.71 -8.82 -23.80
N GLU A 178 -0.12 -8.39 -24.91
CA GLU A 178 -0.03 -6.97 -25.28
C GLU A 178 -1.42 -6.37 -25.52
N THR A 179 -1.54 -5.06 -25.29
CA THR A 179 -2.72 -4.26 -25.62
C THR A 179 -2.34 -3.12 -26.58
N ASP A 180 -3.31 -2.33 -27.01
CA ASP A 180 -3.07 -1.15 -27.84
C ASP A 180 -2.40 0.01 -27.06
N GLU A 181 -2.36 -0.06 -25.73
CA GLU A 181 -1.72 0.91 -24.85
C GLU A 181 -0.32 0.41 -24.44
N SER A 182 0.71 1.23 -24.64
CA SER A 182 2.12 0.82 -24.46
C SER A 182 2.51 0.50 -23.02
N ASP A 183 1.78 1.04 -22.04
CA ASP A 183 2.01 0.87 -20.59
C ASP A 183 1.01 -0.08 -19.93
N VAL A 184 0.12 -0.71 -20.73
CA VAL A 184 -0.93 -1.60 -20.25
C VAL A 184 -0.83 -2.97 -20.93
N VAL A 185 -0.83 -4.02 -20.14
CA VAL A 185 -0.89 -5.41 -20.60
C VAL A 185 -2.08 -6.13 -19.99
N ARG A 186 -2.61 -7.13 -20.70
CA ARG A 186 -3.64 -8.00 -20.13
C ARG A 186 -3.01 -9.17 -19.42
N ILE A 187 -3.28 -9.31 -18.11
CA ILE A 187 -2.84 -10.47 -17.34
C ILE A 187 -3.75 -11.67 -17.67
N THR A 188 -3.15 -12.76 -18.15
CA THR A 188 -3.84 -14.02 -18.47
C THR A 188 -3.54 -15.13 -17.48
N GLY A 189 -2.52 -14.97 -16.64
CA GLY A 189 -2.16 -15.90 -15.57
C GLY A 189 -1.18 -15.31 -14.59
N LEU A 190 -1.09 -15.92 -13.41
CA LEU A 190 -0.16 -15.56 -12.36
C LEU A 190 0.47 -16.83 -11.78
N VAL A 191 1.78 -16.82 -11.59
CA VAL A 191 2.53 -17.93 -10.97
C VAL A 191 3.30 -17.39 -9.79
N GLU A 192 3.02 -17.89 -8.59
CA GLU A 192 3.72 -17.48 -7.36
C GLU A 192 5.12 -18.09 -7.30
N LYS A 193 6.14 -17.27 -7.28
CA LYS A 193 7.55 -17.62 -7.09
C LYS A 193 8.03 -18.80 -7.96
N PRO A 194 7.88 -18.72 -9.29
CA PRO A 194 8.31 -19.78 -10.19
C PRO A 194 9.83 -19.97 -10.13
N ASP A 195 10.31 -21.17 -10.44
CA ASP A 195 11.74 -21.35 -10.75
C ASP A 195 12.08 -20.45 -11.96
N PRO A 196 13.22 -19.76 -11.98
CA PRO A 196 13.60 -18.87 -13.08
C PRO A 196 13.49 -19.47 -14.49
N LYS A 197 13.73 -20.78 -14.62
CA LYS A 197 13.60 -21.51 -15.90
C LYS A 197 12.14 -21.74 -16.34
N ASP A 198 11.20 -21.70 -15.39
CA ASP A 198 9.77 -21.98 -15.62
C ASP A 198 8.93 -20.68 -15.53
N ALA A 199 9.56 -19.53 -15.32
CA ALA A 199 8.89 -18.25 -15.23
C ALA A 199 8.26 -17.86 -16.58
N PRO A 200 6.95 -17.51 -16.62
CA PRO A 200 6.27 -17.19 -17.88
C PRO A 200 6.72 -15.86 -18.50
N SER A 201 7.31 -14.96 -17.70
CA SER A 201 7.84 -13.67 -18.12
C SER A 201 8.84 -13.12 -17.09
N SER A 202 9.33 -11.89 -17.28
CA SER A 202 10.07 -11.10 -16.29
C SER A 202 9.20 -10.07 -15.54
N LEU A 203 7.88 -10.07 -15.75
CA LEU A 203 6.96 -9.10 -15.17
C LEU A 203 6.46 -9.54 -13.80
N ALA A 204 7.05 -8.95 -12.77
CA ALA A 204 6.74 -9.22 -11.38
C ALA A 204 5.59 -8.35 -10.87
N VAL A 205 4.68 -8.95 -10.10
CA VAL A 205 3.64 -8.22 -9.37
C VAL A 205 4.28 -7.46 -8.21
N ILE A 206 4.02 -6.17 -8.15
CA ILE A 206 4.44 -5.30 -7.05
C ILE A 206 3.25 -4.83 -6.21
N GLY A 207 3.52 -4.16 -5.11
CA GLY A 207 2.56 -3.90 -4.03
C GLY A 207 1.51 -2.84 -4.31
N ARG A 208 1.04 -2.70 -5.56
CA ARG A 208 -0.04 -1.76 -5.93
C ARG A 208 -1.12 -2.44 -6.74
N TYR A 209 -2.36 -2.28 -6.28
CA TYR A 209 -3.55 -2.88 -6.89
C TYR A 209 -4.71 -1.88 -6.86
N VAL A 210 -5.51 -1.86 -7.91
CA VAL A 210 -6.85 -1.27 -7.92
C VAL A 210 -7.82 -2.39 -8.19
N LEU A 211 -8.69 -2.69 -7.25
CA LEU A 211 -9.50 -3.91 -7.24
C LEU A 211 -10.99 -3.60 -7.30
N GLN A 212 -11.72 -4.41 -8.04
CA GLN A 212 -13.18 -4.45 -7.98
C GLN A 212 -13.65 -5.19 -6.72
N PRO A 213 -14.85 -4.87 -6.18
CA PRO A 213 -15.33 -5.44 -4.92
C PRO A 213 -15.63 -6.94 -4.99
N ASP A 214 -15.82 -7.49 -6.17
CA ASP A 214 -16.09 -8.93 -6.40
C ASP A 214 -14.88 -9.85 -6.09
N ILE A 215 -13.69 -9.26 -5.87
CA ILE A 215 -12.51 -10.00 -5.39
C ILE A 215 -12.67 -10.45 -3.93
N LEU A 216 -13.58 -9.86 -3.16
CA LEU A 216 -13.83 -10.10 -1.75
C LEU A 216 -14.96 -11.10 -1.52
#